data_5adc9a6226dfa3f14b3249ebfb2f0687
#
_entry.id   5adc9a6226dfa3f14b3249ebfb2f0687
#
_cell.length_a   1.000
_cell.length_b   1.000
_cell.length_c   1.000
_cell.angle_alpha   90.00
_cell.angle_beta   90.00
_cell.angle_gamma   90.00
#
_symmetry.space_group_name_H-M   'P 1'
#
loop_
_entity.id
_entity.type
_entity.pdbx_description
1 polymer ?
#
loop_
_entity_poly.entity_id
_entity_poly.type
_entity_poly.pdbx_seq_one_letter_code
_entity_poly.pdbx_strand_id
1 'polypeptide(L)'
;MVATRRGVGAYRWELAMVAVTAVWGSTFVLVRDAVAQVPPFTFIAYRFLAAALLLAAIRPRLALGGPAAGGAPGLGGRGLGPLAAGAVIGVALFAGYGFQTVGLQYTTASSAGFITGLSVVLTPLLGALLLGQAPGRWPVTGACVAAVGLACLSLQRLEVRRGDALVFACAVAFATHILLLGRYAPRLSTYRLAVVQLATAGLLALVWAGLAGDLAVPASAQVWVALAITSVAASAGAFLIQTRAQREVSPTRTAVIFTMEPVFAGLFGFLLAGERLSGRGWLGAGLILAGMLIAELGGRLPAAPGRPATEGGHP
;
A
#
# COMPACT_ATOMS: atom_id res chain seq x y z
N MET A 1 3.02 -26.82 27.47
CA MET A 1 3.21 -25.42 27.06
C MET A 1 4.27 -25.38 25.98
N VAL A 2 3.87 -25.56 24.70
CA VAL A 2 4.80 -25.62 23.57
C VAL A 2 4.74 -24.25 22.87
N ALA A 3 5.70 -23.40 23.18
CA ALA A 3 5.94 -22.19 22.38
C ALA A 3 6.46 -22.64 21.01
N THR A 4 5.58 -22.79 20.03
CA THR A 4 5.99 -23.02 18.64
C THR A 4 6.83 -21.84 18.17
N ARG A 5 8.14 -22.05 18.08
CA ARG A 5 9.07 -21.15 17.37
C ARG A 5 8.58 -21.07 15.93
N ARG A 6 7.78 -20.03 15.62
CA ARG A 6 7.46 -19.73 14.23
C ARG A 6 8.76 -19.23 13.59
N GLY A 7 9.35 -20.05 12.74
CA GLY A 7 10.56 -19.71 11.99
C GLY A 7 10.31 -18.53 11.04
N VAL A 8 11.36 -18.08 10.32
CA VAL A 8 11.35 -16.99 9.33
C VAL A 8 10.17 -17.11 8.34
N GLY A 9 9.70 -18.30 8.05
CA GLY A 9 8.51 -18.57 7.24
C GLY A 9 7.20 -17.94 7.74
N ALA A 10 7.11 -17.57 9.04
CA ALA A 10 5.94 -16.90 9.59
C ALA A 10 5.81 -15.43 9.18
N TYR A 11 6.90 -14.81 8.72
CA TYR A 11 6.96 -13.39 8.33
C TYR A 11 7.17 -13.19 6.82
N ARG A 12 7.07 -14.27 6.05
CA ARG A 12 7.38 -14.23 4.61
C ARG A 12 6.59 -13.18 3.84
N TRP A 13 5.33 -12.94 4.21
CA TRP A 13 4.48 -11.98 3.50
C TRP A 13 4.74 -10.56 3.94
N GLU A 14 5.03 -10.34 5.21
CA GLU A 14 5.48 -9.04 5.73
C GLU A 14 6.80 -8.63 5.08
N LEU A 15 7.78 -9.53 5.02
CA LEU A 15 9.06 -9.31 4.34
C LEU A 15 8.87 -9.07 2.83
N ALA A 16 7.97 -9.82 2.19
CA ALA A 16 7.65 -9.60 0.77
C ALA A 16 7.04 -8.22 0.53
N MET A 17 6.18 -7.73 1.44
CA MET A 17 5.63 -6.37 1.36
C MET A 17 6.68 -5.29 1.64
N VAL A 18 7.64 -5.52 2.55
CA VAL A 18 8.80 -4.63 2.73
C VAL A 18 9.62 -4.56 1.43
N ALA A 19 9.83 -5.68 0.73
CA ALA A 19 10.50 -5.68 -0.57
C ALA A 19 9.68 -4.89 -1.62
N VAL A 20 8.35 -4.98 -1.59
CA VAL A 20 7.47 -4.16 -2.45
C VAL A 20 7.67 -2.67 -2.18
N THR A 21 7.73 -2.24 -0.91
CA THR A 21 7.97 -0.83 -0.57
C THR A 21 9.36 -0.35 -1.01
N ALA A 22 10.36 -1.24 -0.97
CA ALA A 22 11.69 -0.93 -1.51
C ALA A 22 11.64 -0.71 -3.03
N VAL A 23 10.90 -1.56 -3.77
CA VAL A 23 10.68 -1.38 -5.20
C VAL A 23 9.97 -0.05 -5.47
N TRP A 24 8.88 0.26 -4.75
CA TRP A 24 8.16 1.52 -4.94
C TRP A 24 9.05 2.73 -4.64
N GLY A 25 9.77 2.72 -3.52
CA GLY A 25 10.72 3.79 -3.18
C GLY A 25 11.83 3.98 -4.23
N SER A 26 12.37 2.89 -4.77
CA SER A 26 13.41 2.96 -5.81
C SER A 26 12.89 3.51 -7.15
N THR A 27 11.61 3.28 -7.48
CA THR A 27 11.01 3.74 -8.74
C THR A 27 10.47 5.16 -8.69
N PHE A 28 10.51 5.84 -7.54
CA PHE A 28 9.95 7.18 -7.38
C PHE A 28 10.58 8.20 -8.31
N VAL A 29 11.92 8.21 -8.42
CA VAL A 29 12.66 9.08 -9.33
C VAL A 29 12.30 8.78 -10.78
N LEU A 30 12.26 7.50 -11.17
CA LEU A 30 11.89 7.04 -12.50
C LEU A 30 10.48 7.51 -12.91
N VAL A 31 9.52 7.41 -12.02
CA VAL A 31 8.14 7.85 -12.28
C VAL A 31 8.08 9.37 -12.42
N ARG A 32 8.74 10.12 -11.53
CA ARG A 32 8.80 11.59 -11.59
C ARG A 32 9.33 12.06 -12.95
N ASP A 33 10.43 11.48 -13.38
CA ASP A 33 11.09 11.90 -14.64
C ASP A 33 10.27 11.47 -15.88
N ALA A 34 9.55 10.36 -15.80
CA ALA A 34 8.66 9.90 -16.87
C ALA A 34 7.42 10.79 -17.02
N VAL A 35 6.75 11.17 -15.91
CA VAL A 35 5.55 12.01 -15.97
C VAL A 35 5.84 13.48 -16.25
N ALA A 36 7.09 13.90 -16.24
CA ALA A 36 7.52 15.17 -16.80
C ALA A 36 7.52 15.20 -18.35
N GLN A 37 7.52 14.01 -18.99
CA GLN A 37 7.60 13.87 -20.45
C GLN A 37 6.30 13.33 -21.07
N VAL A 38 5.41 12.72 -20.27
CA VAL A 38 4.15 12.13 -20.73
C VAL A 38 3.04 12.49 -19.74
N PRO A 39 1.82 12.78 -20.23
CA PRO A 39 0.70 13.08 -19.35
C PRO A 39 0.49 11.97 -18.31
N PRO A 40 0.26 12.34 -17.05
CA PRO A 40 0.20 11.39 -15.93
C PRO A 40 -0.78 10.24 -16.10
N PHE A 41 -2.01 10.53 -16.57
CA PHE A 41 -3.01 9.48 -16.78
C PHE A 41 -2.67 8.54 -17.94
N THR A 42 -1.97 9.03 -18.97
CA THR A 42 -1.41 8.18 -20.04
C THR A 42 -0.37 7.21 -19.45
N PHE A 43 0.56 7.71 -18.63
CA PHE A 43 1.54 6.86 -17.96
C PHE A 43 0.88 5.81 -17.05
N ILE A 44 -0.11 6.21 -16.24
CA ILE A 44 -0.86 5.31 -15.36
C ILE A 44 -1.59 4.25 -16.18
N ALA A 45 -2.23 4.63 -17.30
CA ALA A 45 -2.95 3.70 -18.18
C ALA A 45 -2.01 2.63 -18.74
N TYR A 46 -0.92 3.03 -19.38
CA TYR A 46 0.05 2.09 -19.94
C TYR A 46 0.67 1.18 -18.89
N ARG A 47 1.07 1.74 -17.76
CA ARG A 47 1.65 0.99 -16.63
C ARG A 47 0.72 -0.11 -16.13
N PHE A 48 -0.54 0.21 -15.83
CA PHE A 48 -1.45 -0.75 -15.24
C PHE A 48 -2.05 -1.72 -16.25
N LEU A 49 -2.31 -1.29 -17.49
CA LEU A 49 -2.77 -2.19 -18.55
C LEU A 49 -1.66 -3.19 -18.93
N ALA A 50 -0.43 -2.74 -19.08
CA ALA A 50 0.70 -3.63 -19.33
C ALA A 50 0.89 -4.65 -18.18
N ALA A 51 0.75 -4.20 -16.92
CA ALA A 51 0.81 -5.08 -15.76
C ALA A 51 -0.32 -6.12 -15.75
N ALA A 52 -1.54 -5.71 -16.07
CA ALA A 52 -2.70 -6.61 -16.14
C ALA A 52 -2.55 -7.65 -17.26
N LEU A 53 -2.10 -7.21 -18.45
CA LEU A 53 -1.83 -8.10 -19.59
C LEU A 53 -0.69 -9.08 -19.27
N LEU A 54 0.40 -8.61 -18.65
CA LEU A 54 1.50 -9.47 -18.21
C LEU A 54 1.00 -10.56 -17.26
N LEU A 55 0.25 -10.20 -16.23
CA LEU A 55 -0.32 -11.19 -15.33
C LEU A 55 -1.27 -12.14 -16.06
N ALA A 56 -2.12 -11.64 -16.96
CA ALA A 56 -3.02 -12.48 -17.74
C ALA A 56 -2.28 -13.50 -18.61
N ALA A 57 -1.15 -13.11 -19.21
CA ALA A 57 -0.31 -14.00 -20.03
C ALA A 57 0.40 -15.09 -19.21
N ILE A 58 0.78 -14.82 -17.96
CA ILE A 58 1.53 -15.75 -17.10
C ILE A 58 0.61 -16.73 -16.35
N ARG A 59 -0.69 -16.58 -16.45
CA ARG A 59 -1.73 -17.33 -15.72
C ARG A 59 -1.49 -18.83 -15.52
N PRO A 60 -1.06 -19.64 -16.52
CA PRO A 60 -0.98 -21.09 -16.36
C PRO A 60 0.16 -21.56 -15.46
N ARG A 61 1.15 -20.68 -15.17
CA ARG A 61 2.40 -21.04 -14.51
C ARG A 61 2.50 -20.60 -13.05
N LEU A 62 1.61 -19.68 -12.62
CA LEU A 62 1.59 -19.18 -11.26
C LEU A 62 0.52 -19.93 -10.43
N ALA A 63 0.91 -21.08 -9.85
CA ALA A 63 0.10 -21.80 -8.86
C ALA A 63 0.01 -21.01 -7.53
N LEU A 64 -0.46 -19.76 -7.59
CA LEU A 64 -0.65 -18.90 -6.41
C LEU A 64 -2.05 -19.16 -5.80
N GLY A 65 -2.20 -20.29 -5.13
CA GLY A 65 -3.31 -20.63 -4.25
C GLY A 65 -4.70 -20.48 -4.91
N GLY A 66 -5.35 -21.59 -5.16
CA GLY A 66 -6.80 -21.64 -5.35
C GLY A 66 -7.53 -20.95 -4.18
N PRO A 67 -8.86 -20.80 -4.23
CA PRO A 67 -9.64 -20.36 -3.08
C PRO A 67 -9.19 -21.20 -1.88
N ALA A 68 -9.05 -20.58 -0.71
CA ALA A 68 -8.68 -21.29 0.49
C ALA A 68 -9.55 -22.57 0.57
N ALA A 69 -8.93 -23.74 0.62
CA ALA A 69 -9.62 -25.01 0.83
C ALA A 69 -10.29 -24.89 2.20
N GLY A 70 -11.57 -24.56 2.23
CA GLY A 70 -12.33 -24.25 3.46
C GLY A 70 -13.27 -23.08 3.35
N GLY A 71 -13.37 -22.40 2.21
CA GLY A 71 -14.48 -21.48 1.93
C GLY A 71 -15.75 -22.32 1.79
N ALA A 72 -16.41 -22.65 2.91
CA ALA A 72 -17.70 -23.32 2.92
C ALA A 72 -18.65 -22.57 1.98
N PRO A 73 -19.33 -23.28 1.05
CA PRO A 73 -20.48 -22.72 0.34
C PRO A 73 -21.63 -22.66 1.36
N GLY A 74 -21.74 -21.61 2.12
CA GLY A 74 -22.77 -21.59 3.13
C GLY A 74 -22.72 -20.46 4.13
N LEU A 75 -22.48 -19.25 3.69
CA LEU A 75 -23.02 -18.07 4.36
C LEU A 75 -23.64 -17.21 3.26
N GLY A 76 -24.96 -17.36 3.08
CA GLY A 76 -25.83 -16.52 2.28
C GLY A 76 -25.71 -15.07 2.73
N GLY A 77 -24.75 -14.37 2.24
CA GLY A 77 -24.55 -12.95 2.46
C GLY A 77 -23.94 -12.37 1.20
N ARG A 78 -24.66 -11.45 0.59
CA ARG A 78 -24.42 -10.62 -0.59
C ARG A 78 -22.97 -10.15 -0.76
N GLY A 79 -21.99 -11.05 -0.94
CA GLY A 79 -20.61 -10.74 -1.25
C GLY A 79 -20.41 -10.54 -2.75
N LEU A 80 -19.60 -9.55 -3.14
CA LEU A 80 -19.24 -9.34 -4.53
C LEU A 80 -18.47 -10.54 -5.08
N GLY A 81 -18.78 -10.95 -6.32
CA GLY A 81 -17.98 -11.93 -7.05
C GLY A 81 -16.58 -11.40 -7.38
N PRO A 82 -15.64 -12.25 -7.83
CA PRO A 82 -14.24 -11.87 -8.05
C PRO A 82 -14.04 -10.69 -9.00
N LEU A 83 -14.89 -10.58 -10.04
CA LEU A 83 -14.83 -9.48 -11.00
C LEU A 83 -15.30 -8.16 -10.38
N ALA A 84 -16.45 -8.17 -9.71
CA ALA A 84 -16.99 -6.97 -9.09
C ALA A 84 -16.10 -6.49 -7.92
N ALA A 85 -15.60 -7.42 -7.09
CA ALA A 85 -14.65 -7.08 -6.03
C ALA A 85 -13.34 -6.49 -6.58
N GLY A 86 -12.76 -7.13 -7.61
CA GLY A 86 -11.57 -6.61 -8.28
C GLY A 86 -11.79 -5.25 -8.92
N ALA A 87 -12.96 -5.01 -9.53
CA ALA A 87 -13.32 -3.72 -10.11
C ALA A 87 -13.42 -2.62 -9.03
N VAL A 88 -14.12 -2.87 -7.92
CA VAL A 88 -14.24 -1.90 -6.82
C VAL A 88 -12.86 -1.59 -6.21
N ILE A 89 -12.02 -2.60 -6.03
CA ILE A 89 -10.64 -2.41 -5.58
C ILE A 89 -9.85 -1.58 -6.60
N GLY A 90 -10.02 -1.86 -7.91
CA GLY A 90 -9.38 -1.12 -8.99
C GLY A 90 -9.83 0.34 -9.10
N VAL A 91 -11.10 0.65 -8.80
CA VAL A 91 -11.59 2.03 -8.68
C VAL A 91 -10.89 2.78 -7.55
N ALA A 92 -10.76 2.16 -6.37
CA ALA A 92 -10.03 2.76 -5.25
C ALA A 92 -8.54 2.99 -5.61
N LEU A 93 -7.92 2.05 -6.32
CA LEU A 93 -6.55 2.17 -6.81
C LEU A 93 -6.40 3.33 -7.81
N PHE A 94 -7.29 3.42 -8.80
CA PHE A 94 -7.34 4.52 -9.76
C PHE A 94 -7.51 5.87 -9.08
N ALA A 95 -8.47 5.97 -8.15
CA ALA A 95 -8.72 7.20 -7.39
C ALA A 95 -7.46 7.61 -6.60
N GLY A 96 -6.79 6.66 -5.93
CA GLY A 96 -5.54 6.92 -5.22
C GLY A 96 -4.47 7.52 -6.13
N TYR A 97 -4.14 6.86 -7.23
CA TYR A 97 -3.14 7.35 -8.16
C TYR A 97 -3.57 8.64 -8.88
N GLY A 98 -4.83 8.76 -9.26
CA GLY A 98 -5.37 9.96 -9.90
C GLY A 98 -5.27 11.19 -9.00
N PHE A 99 -5.80 11.10 -7.78
CA PHE A 99 -5.73 12.19 -6.81
C PHE A 99 -4.29 12.55 -6.42
N GLN A 100 -3.39 11.56 -6.27
CA GLN A 100 -1.99 11.80 -5.97
C GLN A 100 -1.31 12.57 -7.10
N THR A 101 -1.52 12.14 -8.33
CA THR A 101 -0.85 12.70 -9.50
C THR A 101 -1.33 14.12 -9.78
N VAL A 102 -2.64 14.37 -9.73
CA VAL A 102 -3.17 15.72 -9.89
C VAL A 102 -2.77 16.61 -8.71
N GLY A 103 -2.84 16.08 -7.49
CA GLY A 103 -2.43 16.81 -6.28
C GLY A 103 -0.97 17.27 -6.33
N LEU A 104 -0.07 16.42 -6.84
CA LEU A 104 1.36 16.74 -7.00
C LEU A 104 1.63 17.96 -7.89
N GLN A 105 0.74 18.33 -8.77
CA GLN A 105 0.86 19.55 -9.57
C GLN A 105 0.69 20.85 -8.75
N TYR A 106 0.07 20.75 -7.56
CA TYR A 106 -0.32 21.87 -6.73
C TYR A 106 0.28 21.83 -5.31
N THR A 107 1.11 20.83 -5.00
CA THR A 107 1.82 20.71 -3.72
C THR A 107 3.24 20.20 -3.91
N THR A 108 4.04 20.13 -2.84
CA THR A 108 5.41 19.59 -2.91
C THR A 108 5.41 18.07 -2.81
N ALA A 109 6.44 17.43 -3.36
CA ALA A 109 6.62 15.98 -3.23
C ALA A 109 6.71 15.54 -1.76
N SER A 110 7.37 16.34 -0.89
CA SER A 110 7.44 16.07 0.55
C SER A 110 6.07 16.12 1.23
N SER A 111 5.27 17.16 0.97
CA SER A 111 3.90 17.27 1.50
C SER A 111 3.02 16.14 0.98
N ALA A 112 3.10 15.84 -0.33
CA ALA A 112 2.34 14.75 -0.93
C ALA A 112 2.72 13.39 -0.31
N GLY A 113 4.01 13.10 -0.13
CA GLY A 113 4.48 11.88 0.51
C GLY A 113 3.98 11.74 1.96
N PHE A 114 4.05 12.84 2.74
CA PHE A 114 3.51 12.86 4.10
C PHE A 114 2.00 12.59 4.12
N ILE A 115 1.23 13.34 3.34
CA ILE A 115 -0.24 13.26 3.37
C ILE A 115 -0.70 11.90 2.85
N THR A 116 -0.10 11.36 1.78
CA THR A 116 -0.38 10.00 1.31
C THR A 116 -0.10 8.95 2.39
N GLY A 117 1.01 9.11 3.11
CA GLY A 117 1.40 8.22 4.20
C GLY A 117 0.44 8.24 5.39
N LEU A 118 -0.41 9.27 5.54
CA LEU A 118 -1.48 9.28 6.54
C LEU A 118 -2.49 8.14 6.35
N SER A 119 -2.47 7.45 5.21
CA SER A 119 -3.21 6.19 5.02
C SER A 119 -2.92 5.16 6.12
N VAL A 120 -1.75 5.23 6.78
CA VAL A 120 -1.41 4.38 7.93
C VAL A 120 -2.35 4.59 9.13
N VAL A 121 -2.78 5.83 9.36
CA VAL A 121 -3.74 6.18 10.42
C VAL A 121 -5.18 6.03 9.92
N LEU A 122 -5.43 6.39 8.66
CA LEU A 122 -6.76 6.29 8.05
C LEU A 122 -7.23 4.86 7.92
N THR A 123 -6.35 3.90 7.63
CA THR A 123 -6.72 2.48 7.47
C THR A 123 -7.40 1.91 8.72
N PRO A 124 -6.84 1.97 9.94
CA PRO A 124 -7.53 1.49 11.12
C PRO A 124 -8.79 2.27 11.45
N LEU A 125 -8.80 3.60 11.22
CA LEU A 125 -9.98 4.42 11.48
C LEU A 125 -11.15 4.08 10.54
N LEU A 126 -10.89 4.01 9.23
CA LEU A 126 -11.90 3.61 8.25
C LEU A 126 -12.30 2.15 8.43
N GLY A 127 -11.39 1.27 8.85
CA GLY A 127 -11.70 -0.12 9.18
C GLY A 127 -12.67 -0.24 10.34
N ALA A 128 -12.49 0.55 11.39
CA ALA A 128 -13.41 0.62 12.51
C ALA A 128 -14.78 1.19 12.10
N LEU A 129 -14.77 2.31 11.37
CA LEU A 129 -15.98 3.05 10.99
C LEU A 129 -16.83 2.30 9.94
N LEU A 130 -16.19 1.77 8.88
CA LEU A 130 -16.91 1.21 7.72
C LEU A 130 -17.13 -0.30 7.82
N LEU A 131 -16.24 -1.02 8.51
CA LEU A 131 -16.26 -2.48 8.58
C LEU A 131 -16.55 -3.02 9.98
N GLY A 132 -16.71 -2.16 10.99
CA GLY A 132 -16.88 -2.56 12.39
C GLY A 132 -15.67 -3.33 12.95
N GLN A 133 -14.51 -3.19 12.33
CA GLN A 133 -13.29 -3.89 12.75
C GLN A 133 -12.54 -3.05 13.78
N ALA A 134 -12.50 -3.53 15.03
CA ALA A 134 -11.64 -2.91 16.04
C ALA A 134 -10.18 -3.36 15.81
N PRO A 135 -9.27 -2.47 15.37
CA PRO A 135 -7.87 -2.83 15.22
C PRO A 135 -7.25 -3.09 16.59
N GLY A 136 -6.33 -4.04 16.67
CA GLY A 136 -5.60 -4.31 17.91
C GLY A 136 -4.77 -3.09 18.35
N ARG A 137 -4.55 -2.96 19.66
CA ARG A 137 -3.78 -1.84 20.25
C ARG A 137 -2.38 -1.66 19.64
N TRP A 138 -1.68 -2.73 19.40
CA TRP A 138 -0.31 -2.69 18.89
C TRP A 138 -0.21 -2.16 17.44
N PRO A 139 -1.02 -2.62 16.47
CA PRO A 139 -1.08 -2.01 15.14
C PRO A 139 -1.45 -0.51 15.19
N VAL A 140 -2.35 -0.10 16.08
CA VAL A 140 -2.71 1.32 16.23
C VAL A 140 -1.55 2.13 16.79
N THR A 141 -0.90 1.64 17.87
CA THR A 141 0.28 2.31 18.44
C THR A 141 1.40 2.42 17.42
N GLY A 142 1.67 1.34 16.66
CA GLY A 142 2.65 1.33 15.57
C GLY A 142 2.32 2.35 14.48
N ALA A 143 1.03 2.46 14.09
CA ALA A 143 0.56 3.44 13.12
C ALA A 143 0.78 4.90 13.60
N CYS A 144 0.51 5.19 14.88
CA CYS A 144 0.74 6.51 15.46
C CYS A 144 2.24 6.86 15.48
N VAL A 145 3.11 5.93 15.91
CA VAL A 145 4.56 6.12 15.92
C VAL A 145 5.09 6.32 14.49
N ALA A 146 4.63 5.52 13.53
CA ALA A 146 5.01 5.66 12.13
C ALA A 146 4.54 7.00 11.54
N ALA A 147 3.35 7.49 11.90
CA ALA A 147 2.86 8.79 11.46
C ALA A 147 3.71 9.95 11.98
N VAL A 148 4.17 9.89 13.23
CA VAL A 148 5.12 10.88 13.78
C VAL A 148 6.46 10.79 13.03
N GLY A 149 6.97 9.59 12.77
CA GLY A 149 8.19 9.39 11.99
C GLY A 149 8.06 9.95 10.57
N LEU A 150 6.92 9.73 9.92
CA LEU A 150 6.62 10.26 8.59
C LEU A 150 6.58 11.79 8.58
N ALA A 151 6.00 12.41 9.62
CA ALA A 151 6.03 13.86 9.80
C ALA A 151 7.47 14.39 9.95
N CYS A 152 8.31 13.72 10.74
CA CYS A 152 9.72 14.05 10.88
C CYS A 152 10.50 13.92 9.58
N LEU A 153 10.23 12.88 8.79
CA LEU A 153 10.93 12.61 7.53
C LEU A 153 10.52 13.61 6.43
N SER A 154 9.24 13.91 6.30
CA SER A 154 8.69 14.56 5.11
C SER A 154 8.36 16.05 5.30
N LEU A 155 7.94 16.49 6.50
CA LEU A 155 7.53 17.87 6.72
C LEU A 155 8.74 18.80 6.98
N GLN A 156 9.07 19.62 6.00
CA GLN A 156 10.05 20.69 6.15
C GLN A 156 9.42 22.02 6.57
N ARG A 157 8.20 22.31 6.11
CA ARG A 157 7.39 23.49 6.46
C ARG A 157 5.91 23.10 6.51
N LEU A 158 5.16 23.72 7.42
CA LEU A 158 3.70 23.56 7.55
C LEU A 158 2.99 24.63 6.69
N GLU A 159 3.01 24.48 5.39
CA GLU A 159 2.26 25.29 4.46
C GLU A 159 1.15 24.43 3.84
N VAL A 160 -0.10 24.82 4.06
CA VAL A 160 -1.26 24.15 3.43
C VAL A 160 -1.43 24.68 2.01
N ARG A 161 -1.37 23.80 1.04
CA ARG A 161 -1.50 24.10 -0.39
C ARG A 161 -2.78 23.51 -0.96
N ARG A 162 -3.26 24.05 -2.09
CA ARG A 162 -4.48 23.54 -2.76
C ARG A 162 -4.40 22.04 -3.12
N GLY A 163 -3.21 21.56 -3.46
CA GLY A 163 -2.98 20.14 -3.77
C GLY A 163 -3.11 19.21 -2.58
N ASP A 164 -2.96 19.73 -1.34
CA ASP A 164 -2.95 18.90 -0.13
C ASP A 164 -4.31 18.22 0.11
N ALA A 165 -5.43 18.89 -0.25
CA ALA A 165 -6.76 18.29 -0.18
C ALA A 165 -6.92 17.10 -1.14
N LEU A 166 -6.39 17.22 -2.37
CA LEU A 166 -6.39 16.12 -3.35
C LEU A 166 -5.53 14.96 -2.86
N VAL A 167 -4.34 15.24 -2.31
CA VAL A 167 -3.47 14.19 -1.76
C VAL A 167 -4.07 13.56 -0.51
N PHE A 168 -4.87 14.30 0.27
CA PHE A 168 -5.63 13.70 1.37
C PHE A 168 -6.71 12.74 0.84
N ALA A 169 -7.43 13.11 -0.22
CA ALA A 169 -8.36 12.19 -0.90
C ALA A 169 -7.64 10.95 -1.44
N CYS A 170 -6.39 11.09 -1.95
CA CYS A 170 -5.54 9.96 -2.31
C CYS A 170 -5.28 9.04 -1.10
N ALA A 171 -4.91 9.60 0.07
CA ALA A 171 -4.67 8.80 1.27
C ALA A 171 -5.92 8.01 1.72
N VAL A 172 -7.11 8.62 1.63
CA VAL A 172 -8.39 7.95 1.87
C VAL A 172 -8.62 6.82 0.86
N ALA A 173 -8.34 7.07 -0.42
CA ALA A 173 -8.51 6.07 -1.48
C ALA A 173 -7.55 4.87 -1.29
N PHE A 174 -6.29 5.10 -0.94
CA PHE A 174 -5.35 4.01 -0.65
C PHE A 174 -5.70 3.25 0.63
N ALA A 175 -6.12 3.94 1.69
CA ALA A 175 -6.63 3.26 2.88
C ALA A 175 -7.85 2.38 2.56
N THR A 176 -8.77 2.88 1.73
CA THR A 176 -9.92 2.11 1.23
C THR A 176 -9.48 0.92 0.39
N HIS A 177 -8.53 1.09 -0.52
CA HIS A 177 -7.95 0.00 -1.31
C HIS A 177 -7.37 -1.12 -0.42
N ILE A 178 -6.57 -0.76 0.59
CA ILE A 178 -5.99 -1.71 1.55
C ILE A 178 -7.09 -2.46 2.32
N LEU A 179 -8.14 -1.76 2.77
CA LEU A 179 -9.27 -2.37 3.47
C LEU A 179 -10.06 -3.33 2.59
N LEU A 180 -10.34 -2.94 1.35
CA LEU A 180 -11.06 -3.77 0.38
C LEU A 180 -10.26 -5.04 0.05
N LEU A 181 -8.96 -4.93 -0.18
CA LEU A 181 -8.09 -6.10 -0.36
C LEU A 181 -8.12 -7.00 0.87
N GLY A 182 -7.98 -6.46 2.07
CA GLY A 182 -8.06 -7.24 3.31
C GLY A 182 -9.38 -7.97 3.50
N ARG A 183 -10.49 -7.39 3.00
CA ARG A 183 -11.83 -7.99 3.04
C ARG A 183 -12.01 -9.12 2.03
N TYR A 184 -11.54 -8.93 0.79
CA TYR A 184 -11.84 -9.83 -0.31
C TYR A 184 -10.73 -10.85 -0.62
N ALA A 185 -9.46 -10.51 -0.42
CA ALA A 185 -8.34 -11.39 -0.73
C ALA A 185 -8.38 -12.75 0.01
N PRO A 186 -8.80 -12.85 1.29
CA PRO A 186 -8.90 -14.15 1.96
C PRO A 186 -9.91 -15.11 1.33
N ARG A 187 -10.93 -14.58 0.65
CA ARG A 187 -12.08 -15.33 0.15
C ARG A 187 -12.04 -15.60 -1.35
N LEU A 188 -11.28 -14.81 -2.10
CA LEU A 188 -11.26 -14.83 -3.55
C LEU A 188 -9.88 -15.21 -4.09
N SER A 189 -9.82 -15.53 -5.38
CA SER A 189 -8.57 -15.83 -6.05
C SER A 189 -7.66 -14.59 -6.09
N THR A 190 -6.49 -14.68 -5.47
CA THR A 190 -5.43 -13.66 -5.50
C THR A 190 -5.15 -13.18 -6.91
N TYR A 191 -5.00 -14.14 -7.83
CA TYR A 191 -4.69 -13.86 -9.21
C TYR A 191 -5.78 -13.04 -9.91
N ARG A 192 -7.07 -13.47 -9.79
CA ARG A 192 -8.19 -12.75 -10.40
C ARG A 192 -8.33 -11.34 -9.83
N LEU A 193 -8.19 -11.18 -8.52
CA LEU A 193 -8.23 -9.86 -7.88
C LEU A 193 -7.11 -8.96 -8.40
N ALA A 194 -5.86 -9.48 -8.48
CA ALA A 194 -4.72 -8.71 -8.97
C ALA A 194 -4.90 -8.26 -10.43
N VAL A 195 -5.32 -9.17 -11.32
CA VAL A 195 -5.55 -8.83 -12.74
C VAL A 195 -6.68 -7.81 -12.89
N VAL A 196 -7.83 -8.05 -12.24
CA VAL A 196 -9.01 -7.19 -12.43
C VAL A 196 -8.79 -5.80 -11.84
N GLN A 197 -8.16 -5.67 -10.65
CA GLN A 197 -7.90 -4.35 -10.10
C GLN A 197 -6.95 -3.51 -10.97
N LEU A 198 -5.89 -4.12 -11.52
CA LEU A 198 -4.96 -3.43 -12.40
C LEU A 198 -5.61 -3.08 -13.73
N ALA A 199 -6.37 -4.00 -14.33
CA ALA A 199 -7.12 -3.73 -15.56
C ALA A 199 -8.13 -2.59 -15.37
N THR A 200 -8.88 -2.60 -14.26
CA THR A 200 -9.85 -1.53 -13.96
C THR A 200 -9.16 -0.19 -13.78
N ALA A 201 -8.07 -0.13 -12.99
CA ALA A 201 -7.33 1.11 -12.78
C ALA A 201 -6.73 1.64 -14.10
N GLY A 202 -6.17 0.75 -14.91
CA GLY A 202 -5.60 1.11 -16.21
C GLY A 202 -6.65 1.56 -17.22
N LEU A 203 -7.81 0.89 -17.28
CA LEU A 203 -8.92 1.28 -18.18
C LEU A 203 -9.52 2.63 -17.78
N LEU A 204 -9.74 2.88 -16.49
CA LEU A 204 -10.23 4.17 -16.02
C LEU A 204 -9.24 5.30 -16.32
N ALA A 205 -7.93 5.05 -16.16
CA ALA A 205 -6.90 6.02 -16.52
C ALA A 205 -6.87 6.26 -18.03
N LEU A 206 -7.04 5.22 -18.85
CA LEU A 206 -7.10 5.34 -20.31
C LEU A 206 -8.31 6.16 -20.75
N VAL A 207 -9.49 5.88 -20.18
CA VAL A 207 -10.71 6.65 -20.46
C VAL A 207 -10.52 8.11 -20.06
N TRP A 208 -9.95 8.36 -18.88
CA TRP A 208 -9.68 9.73 -18.43
C TRP A 208 -8.72 10.46 -19.36
N ALA A 209 -7.59 9.84 -19.71
CA ALA A 209 -6.62 10.42 -20.64
C ALA A 209 -7.23 10.69 -22.03
N GLY A 210 -8.10 9.79 -22.51
CA GLY A 210 -8.83 9.98 -23.77
C GLY A 210 -9.80 11.15 -23.74
N LEU A 211 -10.59 11.28 -22.67
CA LEU A 211 -11.53 12.39 -22.48
C LEU A 211 -10.82 13.74 -22.28
N ALA A 212 -9.65 13.74 -21.64
CA ALA A 212 -8.84 14.94 -21.46
C ALA A 212 -8.05 15.34 -22.72
N GLY A 213 -8.00 14.50 -23.76
CA GLY A 213 -7.15 14.72 -24.92
C GLY A 213 -5.65 14.50 -24.65
N ASP A 214 -5.31 13.85 -23.57
CA ASP A 214 -3.94 13.68 -23.06
C ASP A 214 -3.28 12.37 -23.54
N LEU A 215 -3.94 11.60 -24.44
CA LEU A 215 -3.35 10.37 -24.97
C LEU A 215 -2.14 10.68 -25.82
N ALA A 216 -0.97 10.20 -25.41
CA ALA A 216 0.29 10.39 -26.09
C ALA A 216 1.10 9.10 -26.11
N VAL A 217 1.78 8.84 -27.23
CA VAL A 217 2.77 7.76 -27.31
C VAL A 217 4.10 8.32 -26.82
N PRO A 218 4.76 7.69 -25.83
CA PRO A 218 6.06 8.15 -25.35
C PRO A 218 7.10 8.17 -26.46
N ALA A 219 7.74 9.32 -26.66
CA ALA A 219 8.78 9.47 -27.68
C ALA A 219 10.17 9.03 -27.19
N SER A 220 10.39 9.01 -25.87
CA SER A 220 11.68 8.76 -25.25
C SER A 220 11.82 7.30 -24.80
N ALA A 221 12.97 6.68 -25.10
CA ALA A 221 13.32 5.36 -24.62
C ALA A 221 13.34 5.28 -23.08
N GLN A 222 13.71 6.38 -22.41
CA GLN A 222 13.72 6.47 -20.95
C GLN A 222 12.31 6.23 -20.37
N VAL A 223 11.27 6.80 -20.97
CA VAL A 223 9.88 6.60 -20.53
C VAL A 223 9.44 5.15 -20.74
N TRP A 224 9.84 4.51 -21.85
CA TRP A 224 9.55 3.09 -22.09
C TRP A 224 10.23 2.18 -21.07
N VAL A 225 11.48 2.47 -20.70
CA VAL A 225 12.19 1.75 -19.63
C VAL A 225 11.48 1.93 -18.28
N ALA A 226 11.07 3.16 -17.96
CA ALA A 226 10.30 3.45 -16.74
C ALA A 226 8.97 2.69 -16.74
N LEU A 227 8.24 2.65 -17.86
CA LEU A 227 7.01 1.87 -18.03
C LEU A 227 7.26 0.37 -17.84
N ALA A 228 8.32 -0.18 -18.44
CA ALA A 228 8.65 -1.60 -18.32
C ALA A 228 8.93 -1.97 -16.84
N ILE A 229 9.82 -1.23 -16.18
CA ILE A 229 10.17 -1.47 -14.76
C ILE A 229 8.94 -1.32 -13.86
N THR A 230 8.19 -0.23 -14.02
CA THR A 230 7.04 0.04 -13.17
C THR A 230 5.87 -0.90 -13.43
N SER A 231 5.64 -1.34 -14.67
CA SER A 231 4.61 -2.31 -15.01
C SER A 231 4.93 -3.69 -14.43
N VAL A 232 6.18 -4.15 -14.58
CA VAL A 232 6.56 -5.50 -14.13
C VAL A 232 6.74 -5.56 -12.61
N ALA A 233 7.66 -4.77 -12.08
CA ALA A 233 8.06 -4.85 -10.68
C ALA A 233 7.07 -4.09 -9.76
N ALA A 234 6.86 -2.79 -10.05
CA ALA A 234 6.10 -1.93 -9.14
C ALA A 234 4.57 -2.02 -9.33
N SER A 235 4.07 -2.73 -10.35
CA SER A 235 2.65 -2.97 -10.53
C SER A 235 2.32 -4.47 -10.53
N ALA A 236 2.68 -5.25 -11.54
CA ALA A 236 2.30 -6.66 -11.62
C ALA A 236 2.80 -7.46 -10.41
N GLY A 237 4.10 -7.42 -10.13
CA GLY A 237 4.71 -8.10 -8.99
C GLY A 237 4.21 -7.57 -7.66
N ALA A 238 4.25 -6.25 -7.47
CA ALA A 238 3.89 -5.61 -6.22
C ALA A 238 2.43 -5.86 -5.82
N PHE A 239 1.46 -5.62 -6.72
CA PHE A 239 0.05 -5.83 -6.40
C PHE A 239 -0.34 -7.31 -6.30
N LEU A 240 0.37 -8.20 -7.00
CA LEU A 240 0.19 -9.64 -6.80
C LEU A 240 0.66 -10.07 -5.40
N ILE A 241 1.85 -9.61 -4.97
CA ILE A 241 2.38 -9.85 -3.63
C ILE A 241 1.47 -9.24 -2.57
N GLN A 242 1.06 -7.98 -2.71
CA GLN A 242 0.15 -7.33 -1.78
C GLN A 242 -1.17 -8.09 -1.66
N THR A 243 -1.79 -8.43 -2.80
CA THR A 243 -3.07 -9.17 -2.81
C THR A 243 -2.91 -10.54 -2.12
N ARG A 244 -1.78 -11.22 -2.31
CA ARG A 244 -1.49 -12.49 -1.64
C ARG A 244 -1.20 -12.31 -0.15
N ALA A 245 -0.41 -11.31 0.19
CA ALA A 245 -0.03 -11.01 1.57
C ALA A 245 -1.26 -10.64 2.43
N GLN A 246 -2.17 -9.84 1.90
CA GLN A 246 -3.38 -9.43 2.62
C GLN A 246 -4.43 -10.53 2.82
N ARG A 247 -4.16 -11.76 2.40
CA ARG A 247 -4.90 -12.94 2.86
C ARG A 247 -4.54 -13.33 4.30
N GLU A 248 -3.37 -12.98 4.76
CA GLU A 248 -2.79 -13.38 6.04
C GLU A 248 -2.43 -12.18 6.92
N VAL A 249 -2.09 -11.05 6.31
CA VAL A 249 -1.70 -9.80 6.98
C VAL A 249 -2.88 -8.84 7.05
N SER A 250 -3.16 -8.30 8.23
CA SER A 250 -4.26 -7.37 8.43
C SER A 250 -4.06 -6.04 7.68
N PRO A 251 -5.15 -5.34 7.30
CA PRO A 251 -5.06 -4.04 6.64
C PRO A 251 -4.21 -3.02 7.39
N THR A 252 -4.37 -2.91 8.71
CA THR A 252 -3.59 -1.97 9.52
C THR A 252 -2.10 -2.28 9.50
N ARG A 253 -1.70 -3.55 9.60
CA ARG A 253 -0.28 -3.95 9.47
C ARG A 253 0.27 -3.66 8.09
N THR A 254 -0.51 -3.95 7.05
CA THR A 254 -0.15 -3.61 5.67
C THR A 254 0.12 -2.11 5.52
N ALA A 255 -0.77 -1.26 6.04
CA ALA A 255 -0.60 0.18 5.99
C ALA A 255 0.65 0.66 6.74
N VAL A 256 0.97 0.05 7.90
CA VAL A 256 2.21 0.35 8.63
C VAL A 256 3.45 -0.07 7.85
N ILE A 257 3.45 -1.25 7.22
CA ILE A 257 4.58 -1.69 6.37
C ILE A 257 4.78 -0.71 5.21
N PHE A 258 3.71 -0.18 4.63
CA PHE A 258 3.80 0.73 3.50
C PHE A 258 4.41 2.10 3.86
N THR A 259 4.46 2.48 5.14
CA THR A 259 5.22 3.67 5.56
C THR A 259 6.74 3.52 5.36
N MET A 260 7.23 2.32 5.07
CA MET A 260 8.63 2.13 4.68
C MET A 260 8.96 2.69 3.29
N GLU A 261 7.97 2.94 2.43
CA GLU A 261 8.20 3.47 1.08
C GLU A 261 8.99 4.79 1.09
N PRO A 262 8.61 5.84 1.83
CA PRO A 262 9.42 7.06 1.90
C PRO A 262 10.80 6.86 2.54
N VAL A 263 10.97 5.87 3.42
CA VAL A 263 12.30 5.51 3.96
C VAL A 263 13.20 4.98 2.86
N PHE A 264 12.68 4.07 2.04
CA PHE A 264 13.42 3.55 0.88
C PHE A 264 13.63 4.62 -0.18
N ALA A 265 12.65 5.50 -0.44
CA ALA A 265 12.83 6.62 -1.36
C ALA A 265 13.99 7.54 -0.91
N GLY A 266 14.06 7.86 0.38
CA GLY A 266 15.18 8.61 0.95
C GLY A 266 16.51 7.87 0.87
N LEU A 267 16.53 6.55 1.12
CA LEU A 267 17.72 5.72 0.99
C LEU A 267 18.24 5.67 -0.44
N PHE A 268 17.36 5.43 -1.41
CA PHE A 268 17.74 5.41 -2.83
C PHE A 268 18.08 6.80 -3.36
N GLY A 269 17.44 7.87 -2.88
CA GLY A 269 17.83 9.25 -3.14
C GLY A 269 19.26 9.54 -2.67
N PHE A 270 19.62 9.08 -1.47
CA PHE A 270 20.99 9.19 -0.96
C PHE A 270 21.99 8.37 -1.81
N LEU A 271 21.68 7.09 -2.09
CA LEU A 271 22.62 6.19 -2.78
C LEU A 271 22.79 6.51 -4.26
N LEU A 272 21.72 6.90 -4.95
CA LEU A 272 21.71 7.04 -6.42
C LEU A 272 21.76 8.49 -6.89
N ALA A 273 21.18 9.43 -6.12
CA ALA A 273 21.09 10.84 -6.47
C ALA A 273 22.01 11.74 -5.62
N GLY A 274 22.75 11.19 -4.66
CA GLY A 274 23.64 11.95 -3.77
C GLY A 274 22.89 12.87 -2.80
N GLU A 275 21.57 12.69 -2.63
CA GLU A 275 20.76 13.45 -1.69
C GLU A 275 21.19 13.15 -0.25
N ARG A 276 21.17 14.16 0.64
CA ARG A 276 21.51 13.96 2.05
C ARG A 276 20.28 14.10 2.91
N LEU A 277 19.98 13.07 3.68
CA LEU A 277 18.97 13.14 4.73
C LEU A 277 19.50 14.00 5.89
N SER A 278 18.67 14.94 6.38
CA SER A 278 18.95 15.69 7.59
C SER A 278 18.89 14.76 8.82
N GLY A 279 19.45 15.21 9.96
CA GLY A 279 19.30 14.47 11.23
C GLY A 279 17.84 14.18 11.60
N ARG A 280 16.95 15.13 11.29
CA ARG A 280 15.48 14.94 11.44
C ARG A 280 14.95 13.85 10.51
N GLY A 281 15.45 13.74 9.28
CA GLY A 281 15.09 12.69 8.34
C GLY A 281 15.49 11.29 8.86
N TRP A 282 16.69 11.15 9.41
CA TRP A 282 17.15 9.91 10.03
C TRP A 282 16.32 9.51 11.26
N LEU A 283 15.97 10.48 12.12
CA LEU A 283 15.06 10.26 13.24
C LEU A 283 13.70 9.78 12.74
N GLY A 284 13.15 10.40 11.70
CA GLY A 284 11.89 10.03 11.09
C GLY A 284 11.91 8.60 10.54
N ALA A 285 12.98 8.23 9.82
CA ALA A 285 13.15 6.87 9.30
C ALA A 285 13.23 5.84 10.45
N GLY A 286 13.94 6.15 11.53
CA GLY A 286 14.03 5.32 12.73
C GLY A 286 12.67 5.12 13.42
N LEU A 287 11.86 6.19 13.53
CA LEU A 287 10.51 6.11 14.10
C LEU A 287 9.55 5.29 13.22
N ILE A 288 9.64 5.40 11.88
CA ILE A 288 8.85 4.56 10.96
C ILE A 288 9.19 3.09 11.17
N LEU A 289 10.49 2.74 11.23
CA LEU A 289 10.95 1.38 11.52
C LEU A 289 10.44 0.89 12.89
N ALA A 290 10.54 1.71 13.93
CA ALA A 290 10.06 1.38 15.27
C ALA A 290 8.54 1.14 15.26
N GLY A 291 7.76 1.99 14.58
CA GLY A 291 6.32 1.84 14.40
C GLY A 291 5.96 0.53 13.72
N MET A 292 6.67 0.16 12.65
CA MET A 292 6.50 -1.12 11.96
C MET A 292 6.77 -2.31 12.90
N LEU A 293 7.87 -2.27 13.64
CA LEU A 293 8.22 -3.34 14.58
C LEU A 293 7.20 -3.46 15.73
N ILE A 294 6.72 -2.33 16.27
CA ILE A 294 5.67 -2.31 17.29
C ILE A 294 4.38 -2.96 16.75
N ALA A 295 3.95 -2.61 15.53
CA ALA A 295 2.75 -3.17 14.93
C ALA A 295 2.86 -4.68 14.70
N GLU A 296 4.04 -5.16 14.28
CA GLU A 296 4.26 -6.57 13.95
C GLU A 296 4.54 -7.45 15.17
N LEU A 297 5.36 -6.98 16.11
CA LEU A 297 5.87 -7.78 17.23
C LEU A 297 5.05 -7.58 18.51
N GLY A 298 4.46 -6.41 18.72
CA GLY A 298 3.81 -6.05 19.96
C GLY A 298 2.67 -7.00 20.37
N GLY A 299 1.88 -7.49 19.43
CA GLY A 299 0.80 -8.46 19.70
C GLY A 299 1.29 -9.89 19.98
N ARG A 300 2.58 -10.14 19.92
CA ARG A 300 3.21 -11.46 20.13
C ARG A 300 3.97 -11.56 21.46
N LEU A 301 4.16 -10.43 22.13
CA LEU A 301 4.73 -10.42 23.48
C LEU A 301 3.75 -11.11 24.44
N PRO A 302 4.21 -12.06 25.30
CA PRO A 302 3.39 -12.63 26.35
C PRO A 302 2.78 -11.50 27.18
N ALA A 303 1.50 -11.59 27.48
CA ALA A 303 0.91 -10.67 28.48
C ALA A 303 1.74 -10.78 29.75
N ALA A 304 2.18 -9.65 30.31
CA ALA A 304 2.82 -9.65 31.61
C ALA A 304 1.92 -10.45 32.57
N PRO A 305 2.50 -11.36 33.41
CA PRO A 305 1.70 -12.14 34.33
C PRO A 305 0.86 -11.17 35.15
N GLY A 306 -0.46 -11.32 35.04
CA GLY A 306 -1.42 -10.50 35.78
C GLY A 306 -1.07 -10.55 37.25
N ARG A 307 -1.10 -9.42 37.94
CA ARG A 307 -1.06 -9.37 39.38
C ARG A 307 -2.11 -10.38 39.89
N PRO A 308 -1.74 -11.29 40.80
CA PRO A 308 -2.71 -12.17 41.40
C PRO A 308 -3.83 -11.30 41.98
N ALA A 309 -5.08 -11.67 41.69
CA ALA A 309 -6.21 -11.07 42.32
C ALA A 309 -5.99 -11.21 43.83
N THR A 310 -5.91 -10.11 44.52
CA THR A 310 -5.92 -10.09 46.00
C THR A 310 -7.24 -10.74 46.38
N GLU A 311 -7.17 -11.94 46.93
CA GLU A 311 -8.30 -12.58 47.60
C GLU A 311 -8.77 -11.63 48.70
N GLY A 312 -9.88 -10.94 48.42
CA GLY A 312 -10.59 -10.17 49.43
C GLY A 312 -11.16 -11.16 50.45
N GLY A 313 -10.52 -11.22 51.60
CA GLY A 313 -11.07 -11.92 52.72
C GLY A 313 -12.44 -11.30 53.09
N HIS A 314 -13.41 -12.14 53.18
CA HIS A 314 -14.63 -11.84 53.93
C HIS A 314 -14.44 -12.22 55.39
N PRO A 315 -14.87 -11.35 56.33
CA PRO A 315 -15.04 -11.71 57.72
C PRO A 315 -16.23 -12.64 57.93
#